data_fcbaca4f920c0e2c2bf9daf60ba4490f
#
_entry.id   fcbaca4f920c0e2c2bf9daf60ba4490f
#
_cell.length_a   1.000
_cell.length_b   1.000
_cell.length_c   1.000
_cell.angle_alpha   90.00
_cell.angle_beta   90.00
_cell.angle_gamma   90.00
#
_symmetry.space_group_name_H-M   'P 1'
#
loop_
_entity.id
_entity.type
_entity.pdbx_description
1 polymer ?
#
loop_
_entity_poly.entity_id
_entity_poly.type
_entity_poly.pdbx_seq_one_letter_code
_entity_poly.pdbx_strand_id
1 'polypeptide(L)'
;VIENIGTIAKSGTKSFLENLSGDAKKDANLIGQFGVGFYSAFIVADKVELITLKAGETTSQAVKWISDGSGEFSIETATKLDGNGTTIVLHLKDGNDDLLADWGLRNIIRKYSDHINYPIKMQKAPETDKDGNEIISVDLETVNKANALWTRGKNDISEEEYKEFYKHI
;
A
#
# COMPACT_ATOMS: atom_id res chain seq x y z
N VAL A 1 5.28 -1.61 16.86
CA VAL A 1 6.18 -1.81 15.70
C VAL A 1 7.00 -3.08 15.89
N ILE A 2 7.79 -3.20 16.97
CA ILE A 2 8.69 -4.35 17.24
C ILE A 2 7.96 -5.69 17.07
N GLU A 3 6.81 -5.85 17.69
CA GLU A 3 6.08 -7.11 17.70
C GLU A 3 5.52 -7.53 16.33
N ASN A 4 5.23 -6.61 15.44
CA ASN A 4 4.59 -6.89 14.16
C ASN A 4 5.59 -6.83 12.98
N ILE A 5 6.32 -5.73 12.86
CA ILE A 5 7.27 -5.53 11.75
C ILE A 5 8.65 -6.07 12.09
N GLY A 6 9.06 -6.04 13.36
CA GLY A 6 10.33 -6.62 13.82
C GLY A 6 10.29 -8.13 14.03
N THR A 7 9.17 -8.81 13.73
CA THR A 7 9.02 -10.25 13.93
C THR A 7 8.44 -10.88 12.66
N ILE A 8 9.20 -11.78 12.04
CA ILE A 8 8.78 -12.49 10.82
C ILE A 8 7.57 -13.38 11.11
N ALA A 9 6.63 -13.46 10.15
CA ALA A 9 5.43 -14.27 10.23
C ALA A 9 4.51 -13.94 11.42
N LYS A 10 4.59 -12.70 11.94
CA LYS A 10 3.67 -12.18 12.96
C LYS A 10 2.82 -11.06 12.38
N SER A 11 1.52 -11.19 12.51
CA SER A 11 0.56 -10.20 12.03
C SER A 11 -0.38 -9.75 13.15
N GLY A 12 -0.57 -8.42 13.26
CA GLY A 12 -1.60 -7.83 14.11
C GLY A 12 -3.03 -8.02 13.59
N THR A 13 -3.19 -8.47 12.36
CA THR A 13 -4.49 -8.64 11.69
C THR A 13 -5.41 -9.60 12.43
N LYS A 14 -4.87 -10.72 12.96
CA LYS A 14 -5.65 -11.70 13.72
C LYS A 14 -6.23 -11.07 14.99
N SER A 15 -5.40 -10.40 15.78
CA SER A 15 -5.84 -9.72 17.01
C SER A 15 -6.81 -8.59 16.70
N PHE A 16 -6.65 -7.91 15.58
CA PHE A 16 -7.60 -6.88 15.13
C PHE A 16 -8.95 -7.50 14.77
N LEU A 17 -8.98 -8.61 14.04
CA LEU A 17 -10.21 -9.35 13.71
C LEU A 17 -10.96 -9.86 14.96
N GLU A 18 -10.22 -10.31 15.97
CA GLU A 18 -10.80 -10.78 17.23
C GLU A 18 -11.50 -9.66 18.00
N ASN A 19 -11.02 -8.42 17.85
CA ASN A 19 -11.60 -7.23 18.49
C ASN A 19 -12.76 -6.61 17.70
N LEU A 20 -12.99 -7.01 16.44
CA LEU A 20 -14.15 -6.59 15.67
C LEU A 20 -15.39 -7.40 16.07
N SER A 21 -16.53 -6.72 16.20
CA SER A 21 -17.82 -7.32 16.51
C SER A 21 -18.85 -7.06 15.42
N GLY A 22 -19.86 -7.94 15.32
CA GLY A 22 -21.00 -7.77 14.42
C GLY A 22 -20.62 -7.81 12.93
N ASP A 23 -21.28 -6.96 12.14
CA ASP A 23 -21.12 -6.93 10.68
C ASP A 23 -19.73 -6.44 10.25
N ALA A 24 -19.08 -5.58 11.04
CA ALA A 24 -17.72 -5.12 10.76
C ALA A 24 -16.70 -6.27 10.61
N LYS A 25 -16.91 -7.39 11.30
CA LYS A 25 -16.07 -8.59 11.17
C LYS A 25 -16.30 -9.33 9.87
N LYS A 26 -17.52 -9.30 9.32
CA LYS A 26 -17.86 -9.94 8.05
C LYS A 26 -17.35 -9.14 6.86
N ASP A 27 -17.33 -7.80 7.00
CA ASP A 27 -16.95 -6.86 5.94
C ASP A 27 -15.44 -6.58 5.91
N ALA A 28 -14.69 -7.03 6.92
CA ALA A 28 -13.25 -6.80 7.01
C ALA A 28 -12.46 -7.70 6.07
N ASN A 29 -12.28 -7.25 4.83
CA ASN A 29 -11.35 -7.84 3.86
C ASN A 29 -9.90 -7.46 4.22
N LEU A 30 -9.34 -8.05 5.27
CA LEU A 30 -8.03 -7.68 5.77
C LEU A 30 -6.91 -8.35 4.99
N ILE A 31 -5.95 -7.54 4.58
CA ILE A 31 -4.69 -7.95 3.96
C ILE A 31 -3.63 -8.12 5.06
N GLY A 32 -2.60 -8.93 4.80
CA GLY A 32 -1.45 -9.07 5.71
C GLY A 32 -1.64 -10.08 6.84
N GLN A 33 -2.45 -11.11 6.65
CA GLN A 33 -2.73 -12.12 7.66
C GLN A 33 -1.52 -12.97 8.07
N PHE A 34 -0.58 -13.19 7.14
CA PHE A 34 0.58 -14.07 7.35
C PHE A 34 1.81 -13.34 7.91
N GLY A 35 1.85 -12.00 7.87
CA GLY A 35 2.96 -11.21 8.40
C GLY A 35 4.28 -11.39 7.65
N VAL A 36 4.25 -11.76 6.36
CA VAL A 36 5.44 -11.98 5.53
C VAL A 36 5.54 -11.06 4.32
N GLY A 37 4.41 -10.54 3.82
CA GLY A 37 4.37 -9.75 2.57
C GLY A 37 5.23 -8.48 2.61
N PHE A 38 5.34 -7.84 3.76
CA PHE A 38 6.14 -6.63 3.94
C PHE A 38 7.62 -6.83 3.56
N TYR A 39 8.18 -7.99 3.87
CA TYR A 39 9.60 -8.27 3.60
C TYR A 39 9.94 -8.40 2.12
N SER A 40 8.94 -8.54 1.24
CA SER A 40 9.16 -8.51 -0.21
C SER A 40 9.72 -7.16 -0.69
N ALA A 41 9.58 -6.08 0.09
CA ALA A 41 10.20 -4.79 -0.19
C ALA A 41 11.72 -4.89 -0.37
N PHE A 42 12.39 -5.80 0.35
CA PHE A 42 13.84 -6.01 0.24
C PHE A 42 14.28 -6.72 -1.05
N ILE A 43 13.35 -7.17 -1.89
CA ILE A 43 13.67 -7.64 -3.24
C ILE A 43 14.18 -6.47 -4.08
N VAL A 44 13.56 -5.30 -3.96
CA VAL A 44 13.84 -4.11 -4.78
C VAL A 44 14.54 -2.99 -4.01
N ALA A 45 14.57 -3.03 -2.67
CA ALA A 45 15.18 -2.03 -1.82
C ALA A 45 16.35 -2.60 -1.02
N ASP A 46 17.41 -1.83 -0.84
CA ASP A 46 18.54 -2.14 0.04
C ASP A 46 18.34 -1.55 1.45
N LYS A 47 17.44 -0.60 1.59
CA LYS A 47 17.02 -0.05 2.88
C LYS A 47 15.54 0.30 2.86
N VAL A 48 14.85 0.00 3.95
CA VAL A 48 13.44 0.33 4.16
C VAL A 48 13.30 1.15 5.43
N GLU A 49 12.62 2.29 5.33
CA GLU A 49 12.23 3.11 6.47
C GLU A 49 10.71 3.09 6.60
N LEU A 50 10.22 2.87 7.81
CA LEU A 50 8.79 2.90 8.12
C LEU A 50 8.58 3.93 9.24
N ILE A 51 7.73 4.93 8.98
CA ILE A 51 7.38 5.96 9.95
C ILE A 51 5.89 5.82 10.24
N THR A 52 5.53 5.54 11.47
CA THR A 52 4.13 5.29 11.83
C THR A 52 3.70 6.09 13.05
N LEU A 53 2.47 6.60 12.99
CA LEU A 53 1.81 7.30 14.08
C LEU A 53 0.44 6.67 14.31
N LYS A 54 0.20 6.21 15.52
CA LYS A 54 -1.08 5.64 15.92
C LYS A 54 -2.16 6.73 16.01
N ALA A 55 -3.38 6.40 15.63
CA ALA A 55 -4.52 7.30 15.78
C ALA A 55 -4.72 7.70 17.25
N GLY A 56 -4.93 8.99 17.50
CA GLY A 56 -5.09 9.56 18.83
C GLY A 56 -3.80 9.97 19.54
N GLU A 57 -2.64 9.63 19.00
CA GLU A 57 -1.34 10.05 19.52
C GLU A 57 -0.92 11.41 18.93
N THR A 58 -0.02 12.10 19.63
CA THR A 58 0.54 13.38 19.16
C THR A 58 1.62 13.15 18.11
N THR A 59 1.84 14.11 17.22
CA THR A 59 2.80 14.02 16.10
C THR A 59 4.22 13.61 16.52
N SER A 60 4.64 13.99 17.72
CA SER A 60 5.96 13.67 18.31
C SER A 60 6.08 12.24 18.86
N GLN A 61 4.98 11.48 18.89
CA GLN A 61 4.95 10.09 19.35
C GLN A 61 5.06 9.09 18.20
N ALA A 62 5.36 9.57 16.99
CA ALA A 62 5.64 8.70 15.86
C ALA A 62 6.89 7.87 16.11
N VAL A 63 6.90 6.68 15.55
CA VAL A 63 8.02 5.74 15.61
C VAL A 63 8.55 5.52 14.21
N LYS A 64 9.86 5.60 14.06
CA LYS A 64 10.58 5.26 12.84
C LYS A 64 11.31 3.94 13.04
N TRP A 65 11.07 3.00 12.14
CA TRP A 65 11.75 1.72 12.02
C TRP A 65 12.60 1.72 10.76
N ILE A 66 13.82 1.22 10.84
CA ILE A 66 14.76 1.18 9.71
C ILE A 66 15.42 -0.18 9.67
N SER A 67 15.53 -0.79 8.49
CA SER A 67 16.27 -2.02 8.26
C SER A 67 16.84 -2.07 6.85
N ASP A 68 17.92 -2.81 6.69
CA ASP A 68 18.55 -3.16 5.40
C ASP A 68 18.24 -4.60 4.96
N GLY A 69 17.38 -5.31 5.72
CA GLY A 69 17.01 -6.69 5.44
C GLY A 69 18.03 -7.74 5.88
N SER A 70 19.11 -7.36 6.56
CA SER A 70 20.12 -8.29 7.09
C SER A 70 19.66 -9.11 8.29
N GLY A 71 18.47 -8.79 8.82
CA GLY A 71 17.91 -9.41 10.04
C GLY A 71 17.97 -8.49 11.25
N GLU A 72 18.63 -7.34 11.12
CA GLU A 72 18.67 -6.30 12.13
C GLU A 72 17.78 -5.11 11.76
N PHE A 73 17.34 -4.36 12.77
CA PHE A 73 16.60 -3.13 12.58
C PHE A 73 16.89 -2.13 13.71
N SER A 74 16.73 -0.86 13.43
CA SER A 74 16.75 0.20 14.44
C SER A 74 15.36 0.80 14.63
N ILE A 75 15.12 1.35 15.83
CA ILE A 75 13.89 2.10 16.16
C ILE A 75 14.28 3.42 16.76
N GLU A 76 13.64 4.46 16.26
CA GLU A 76 13.84 5.84 16.69
C GLU A 76 12.48 6.51 16.94
N THR A 77 12.47 7.51 17.81
CA THR A 77 11.35 8.45 17.90
C THR A 77 11.37 9.37 16.68
N ALA A 78 10.21 9.69 16.16
CA ALA A 78 10.07 10.56 14.99
C ALA A 78 8.94 11.56 15.19
N THR A 79 8.88 12.56 14.31
CA THR A 79 7.75 13.46 14.19
C THR A 79 7.08 13.23 12.86
N LYS A 80 5.74 12.99 12.86
CA LYS A 80 4.93 12.79 11.67
C LYS A 80 3.88 13.88 11.58
N LEU A 81 4.12 14.86 10.69
CA LEU A 81 3.29 16.07 10.57
C LEU A 81 2.03 15.86 9.70
N ASP A 82 2.04 14.88 8.81
CA ASP A 82 0.96 14.52 7.89
C ASP A 82 -0.15 13.68 8.55
N GLY A 83 -0.17 13.63 9.88
CA GLY A 83 -1.19 12.97 10.68
C GLY A 83 -0.89 11.49 10.97
N ASN A 84 -1.90 10.79 11.51
CA ASN A 84 -1.81 9.36 11.79
C ASN A 84 -1.75 8.52 10.51
N GLY A 85 -1.21 7.32 10.65
CA GLY A 85 -0.99 6.37 9.55
C GLY A 85 0.46 5.96 9.43
N THR A 86 0.80 5.31 8.31
CA THR A 86 2.14 4.76 8.08
C THR A 86 2.68 5.24 6.75
N THR A 87 3.91 5.74 6.77
CA THR A 87 4.71 6.10 5.59
C THR A 87 5.83 5.09 5.46
N ILE A 88 6.02 4.53 4.26
CA ILE A 88 7.10 3.60 3.95
C ILE A 88 7.96 4.21 2.85
N VAL A 89 9.26 4.29 3.09
CA VAL A 89 10.25 4.76 2.13
C VAL A 89 11.13 3.61 1.75
N LEU A 90 11.15 3.28 0.46
CA LEU A 90 12.02 2.27 -0.13
C LEU A 90 13.20 2.96 -0.78
N HIS A 91 14.43 2.68 -0.30
CA HIS A 91 15.66 3.07 -0.97
C HIS A 91 15.97 1.97 -1.97
N LEU A 92 15.71 2.24 -3.25
CA LEU A 92 15.79 1.23 -4.29
C LEU A 92 17.24 0.80 -4.54
N LYS A 93 17.42 -0.47 -4.83
CA LYS A 93 18.68 -1.02 -5.35
C LYS A 93 18.96 -0.50 -6.73
N ASP A 94 20.22 -0.43 -7.11
CA ASP A 94 20.65 -0.11 -8.47
C ASP A 94 19.94 -1.00 -9.51
N GLY A 95 19.49 -0.39 -10.60
CA GLY A 95 18.79 -1.07 -11.68
C GLY A 95 17.29 -1.25 -11.50
N ASN A 96 16.68 -0.64 -10.47
CA ASN A 96 15.23 -0.63 -10.27
C ASN A 96 14.61 0.77 -10.51
N ASP A 97 15.28 1.63 -11.31
CA ASP A 97 14.86 3.02 -11.54
C ASP A 97 13.53 3.12 -12.27
N ASP A 98 13.13 2.10 -13.03
CA ASP A 98 11.81 2.02 -13.67
C ASP A 98 10.66 1.98 -12.67
N LEU A 99 10.90 1.60 -11.41
CA LEU A 99 9.93 1.73 -10.33
C LEU A 99 9.71 3.18 -9.86
N LEU A 100 10.57 4.12 -10.29
CA LEU A 100 10.37 5.56 -10.05
C LEU A 100 9.49 6.19 -11.13
N ALA A 101 9.26 5.49 -12.24
CA ALA A 101 8.42 5.99 -13.32
C ALA A 101 6.94 5.78 -13.01
N ASP A 102 6.16 6.87 -13.08
CA ASP A 102 4.72 6.87 -12.78
C ASP A 102 3.95 5.82 -13.60
N TRP A 103 4.19 5.74 -14.91
CA TRP A 103 3.53 4.78 -15.79
C TRP A 103 3.86 3.31 -15.43
N GLY A 104 5.08 3.05 -14.99
CA GLY A 104 5.53 1.71 -14.57
C GLY A 104 4.76 1.24 -13.34
N LEU A 105 4.67 2.09 -12.32
CA LEU A 105 3.90 1.81 -11.11
C LEU A 105 2.41 1.63 -11.39
N ARG A 106 1.82 2.46 -12.24
CA ARG A 106 0.40 2.32 -12.65
C ARG A 106 0.14 0.98 -13.32
N ASN A 107 1.02 0.53 -14.19
CA ASN A 107 0.89 -0.76 -14.87
C ASN A 107 1.01 -1.93 -13.88
N ILE A 108 1.95 -1.87 -12.93
CA ILE A 108 2.10 -2.88 -11.88
C ILE A 108 0.84 -2.93 -11.01
N ILE A 109 0.32 -1.78 -10.57
CA ILE A 109 -0.89 -1.69 -9.74
C ILE A 109 -2.08 -2.29 -10.49
N ARG A 110 -2.30 -1.90 -11.75
CA ARG A 110 -3.41 -2.43 -12.56
C ARG A 110 -3.30 -3.93 -12.78
N LYS A 111 -2.09 -4.43 -13.03
CA LYS A 111 -1.86 -5.85 -13.29
C LYS A 111 -2.05 -6.73 -12.06
N TYR A 112 -1.55 -6.29 -10.89
CA TYR A 112 -1.45 -7.15 -9.71
C TYR A 112 -2.34 -6.74 -8.55
N SER A 113 -2.86 -5.52 -8.54
CA SER A 113 -3.59 -4.95 -7.42
C SER A 113 -4.94 -4.31 -7.79
N ASP A 114 -5.40 -4.48 -9.03
CA ASP A 114 -6.66 -3.89 -9.52
C ASP A 114 -7.88 -4.36 -8.71
N HIS A 115 -7.82 -5.57 -8.20
CA HIS A 115 -8.89 -6.22 -7.43
C HIS A 115 -8.84 -5.97 -5.91
N ILE A 116 -7.83 -5.26 -5.41
CA ILE A 116 -7.73 -4.94 -3.99
C ILE A 116 -8.85 -3.96 -3.62
N ASN A 117 -9.67 -4.30 -2.62
CA ASN A 117 -10.85 -3.51 -2.22
C ASN A 117 -10.53 -2.17 -1.54
N TYR A 118 -9.28 -1.77 -1.53
CA TYR A 118 -8.83 -0.48 -1.03
C TYR A 118 -8.38 0.40 -2.19
N PRO A 119 -8.75 1.68 -2.24
CA PRO A 119 -8.31 2.58 -3.29
C PRO A 119 -6.80 2.84 -3.15
N ILE A 120 -6.06 2.48 -4.19
CA ILE A 120 -4.65 2.84 -4.33
C ILE A 120 -4.62 4.17 -5.06
N LYS A 121 -4.06 5.18 -4.40
CA LYS A 121 -4.03 6.55 -4.93
C LYS A 121 -2.62 6.93 -5.33
N MET A 122 -2.49 7.53 -6.48
CA MET A 122 -1.26 8.14 -6.97
C MET A 122 -1.52 9.61 -7.34
N GLN A 123 -0.46 10.40 -7.37
CA GLN A 123 -0.55 11.76 -7.89
C GLN A 123 -1.00 11.71 -9.35
N LYS A 124 -1.86 12.65 -9.75
CA LYS A 124 -2.26 12.76 -11.16
C LYS A 124 -1.03 12.99 -12.03
N ALA A 125 -1.03 12.35 -13.19
CA ALA A 125 0.01 12.60 -14.18
C ALA A 125 0.06 14.11 -14.51
N PRO A 126 1.27 14.68 -14.73
CA PRO A 126 1.39 16.05 -15.16
C PRO A 126 0.59 16.30 -16.44
N GLU A 127 -0.14 17.40 -16.47
CA GLU A 127 -0.80 17.89 -17.68
C GLU A 127 0.11 18.87 -18.40
N THR A 128 0.06 18.91 -19.72
CA THR A 128 0.81 19.88 -20.50
C THR A 128 -0.12 21.04 -20.87
N ASP A 129 0.27 22.27 -20.56
CA ASP A 129 -0.46 23.46 -20.96
C ASP A 129 -0.34 23.72 -22.48
N LYS A 130 -1.04 24.75 -22.97
CA LYS A 130 -1.03 25.13 -24.40
C LYS A 130 0.34 25.62 -24.88
N ASP A 131 1.20 26.02 -23.96
CA ASP A 131 2.53 26.53 -24.19
C ASP A 131 3.64 25.47 -24.07
N GLY A 132 3.23 24.21 -23.75
CA GLY A 132 4.15 23.07 -23.62
C GLY A 132 4.77 22.91 -22.24
N ASN A 133 4.33 23.65 -21.22
CA ASN A 133 4.85 23.52 -19.87
C ASN A 133 4.10 22.41 -19.10
N GLU A 134 4.81 21.65 -18.28
CA GLU A 134 4.20 20.66 -17.39
C GLU A 134 3.50 21.36 -16.20
N ILE A 135 2.22 21.06 -16.01
CA ILE A 135 1.44 21.43 -14.83
C ILE A 135 1.39 20.24 -13.91
N ILE A 136 2.14 20.29 -12.81
CA ILE A 136 2.14 19.25 -11.79
C ILE A 136 0.93 19.46 -10.87
N SER A 137 -0.04 18.55 -10.90
CA SER A 137 -1.17 18.55 -9.97
C SER A 137 -0.77 17.98 -8.63
N VAL A 138 -1.24 18.55 -7.54
CA VAL A 138 -1.14 17.99 -6.18
C VAL A 138 -2.28 17.02 -5.88
N ASP A 139 -3.26 16.89 -6.78
CA ASP A 139 -4.41 16.01 -6.60
C ASP A 139 -4.02 14.55 -6.73
N LEU A 140 -4.71 13.71 -5.99
CA LEU A 140 -4.59 12.26 -6.07
C LEU A 140 -5.74 11.67 -6.88
N GLU A 141 -5.43 10.67 -7.69
CA GLU A 141 -6.42 9.85 -8.37
C GLU A 141 -6.31 8.38 -7.95
N THR A 142 -7.43 7.67 -7.99
CA THR A 142 -7.45 6.23 -7.72
C THR A 142 -7.04 5.48 -8.99
N VAL A 143 -6.01 4.63 -8.90
CA VAL A 143 -5.39 3.96 -10.05
C VAL A 143 -5.81 2.49 -10.21
N ASN A 144 -6.42 1.89 -9.19
CA ASN A 144 -7.00 0.55 -9.27
C ASN A 144 -8.54 0.62 -9.29
N LYS A 145 -9.20 -0.43 -9.76
CA LYS A 145 -10.67 -0.52 -9.75
C LYS A 145 -11.25 -0.67 -8.35
N ALA A 146 -10.44 -1.09 -7.39
CA ALA A 146 -10.80 -1.33 -5.99
C ALA A 146 -12.06 -2.21 -5.83
N ASN A 147 -12.25 -3.16 -6.75
CA ASN A 147 -13.44 -4.00 -6.82
C ASN A 147 -13.06 -5.42 -7.27
N ALA A 148 -13.04 -6.35 -6.33
CA ALA A 148 -12.80 -7.75 -6.62
C ALA A 148 -14.07 -8.39 -7.22
N LEU A 149 -14.02 -8.78 -8.48
CA LEU A 149 -15.17 -9.35 -9.21
C LEU A 149 -15.79 -10.54 -8.46
N TRP A 150 -14.97 -11.39 -7.86
CA TRP A 150 -15.40 -12.60 -7.13
C TRP A 150 -16.03 -12.33 -5.76
N THR A 151 -16.01 -11.10 -5.27
CA THR A 151 -16.69 -10.70 -4.02
C THR A 151 -18.12 -10.22 -4.28
N ARG A 152 -18.47 -9.98 -5.55
CA ARG A 152 -19.80 -9.51 -5.96
C ARG A 152 -20.73 -10.66 -6.27
N GLY A 153 -22.03 -10.44 -6.08
CA GLY A 153 -23.06 -11.41 -6.48
C GLY A 153 -23.02 -11.66 -7.99
N LYS A 154 -23.24 -12.90 -8.42
CA LYS A 154 -23.21 -13.28 -9.85
C LYS A 154 -24.13 -12.40 -10.72
N ASN A 155 -25.23 -11.93 -10.15
CA ASN A 155 -26.22 -11.09 -10.86
C ASN A 155 -25.80 -9.60 -10.95
N ASP A 156 -24.77 -9.22 -10.20
CA ASP A 156 -24.25 -7.84 -10.14
C ASP A 156 -23.05 -7.65 -11.06
N ILE A 157 -22.68 -8.68 -11.84
CA ILE A 157 -21.53 -8.67 -12.72
C ILE A 157 -22.04 -8.83 -14.15
N SER A 158 -21.70 -7.89 -15.02
CA SER A 158 -22.07 -7.94 -16.43
C SER A 158 -21.19 -8.94 -17.22
N GLU A 159 -21.68 -9.37 -18.39
CA GLU A 159 -20.88 -10.24 -19.29
C GLU A 159 -19.63 -9.53 -19.80
N GLU A 160 -19.68 -8.20 -19.95
CA GLU A 160 -18.56 -7.37 -20.36
C GLU A 160 -17.48 -7.38 -19.29
N GLU A 161 -17.83 -7.23 -18.00
CA GLU A 161 -16.90 -7.29 -16.88
C GLU A 161 -16.22 -8.66 -16.79
N TYR A 162 -16.96 -9.76 -17.00
CA TYR A 162 -16.37 -11.10 -17.09
C TYR A 162 -15.38 -11.23 -18.25
N LYS A 163 -15.72 -10.73 -19.44
CA LYS A 163 -14.83 -10.77 -20.60
C LYS A 163 -13.55 -9.94 -20.39
N GLU A 164 -13.68 -8.77 -19.77
CA GLU A 164 -12.51 -7.95 -19.43
C GLU A 164 -11.62 -8.67 -18.40
N PHE A 165 -12.20 -9.25 -17.38
CA PHE A 165 -11.46 -10.01 -16.38
C PHE A 165 -10.66 -11.16 -17.00
N TYR A 166 -11.28 -11.96 -17.88
CA TYR A 166 -10.59 -13.05 -18.58
C TYR A 166 -9.51 -12.61 -19.55
N LYS A 167 -9.57 -11.38 -20.05
CA LYS A 167 -8.50 -10.82 -20.89
C LYS A 167 -7.33 -10.29 -20.07
N HIS A 168 -7.56 -10.04 -18.80
CA HIS A 168 -6.58 -9.42 -17.90
C HIS A 168 -5.75 -10.46 -17.13
N ILE A 169 -6.27 -11.70 -17.00
CA ILE A 169 -5.54 -12.83 -16.43
C ILE A 169 -4.68 -13.51 -17.50
#